data_f3d1d52181d9be88e9ec9e2b65b22adf
#
_entry.id   f3d1d52181d9be88e9ec9e2b65b22adf
#
_cell.length_a   1.000
_cell.length_b   1.000
_cell.length_c   1.000
_cell.angle_alpha   90.00
_cell.angle_beta   90.00
_cell.angle_gamma   90.00
#
_symmetry.space_group_name_H-M   'P 1'
#
loop_
_entity.id
_entity.type
_entity.pdbx_description
1 polymer ?
#
loop_
_entity_poly.entity_id
_entity_poly.type
_entity_poly.pdbx_seq_one_letter_code
_entity_poly.pdbx_strand_id
1 'polypeptide(L)'
;MNPDNAAPAAAPSMPGPAEGVATGAPAMPLDGVAPAASAPTGEPLTAALPATPGGPAEALAADHSLLGLVLQAGPVVQGVMGALVLASVICWAIMIEKAVLLGRLQREIRKLSDAADPGAANGEGLAARMQRAAAREWAEGRDHDESRGEYRERIERAMRETLSATIRRAQSGTAFLATTGAVGPFVGLFGTVWGIMGSFQGIAQMHDTSLAVVAPGIAEALLATAIGLFAAIPAVIGYNRIARRIAGLRAEALAAISATGARLSGRPPRGGVARAAE
;
A
#
# COMPACT_ATOMS: atom_id res chain seq x y z
N MET A 1 -21.62 0.71 -61.34
CA MET A 1 -22.29 -0.48 -60.77
C MET A 1 -21.74 -0.68 -59.39
N ASN A 2 -22.44 -0.18 -58.39
CA ASN A 2 -22.10 -0.23 -56.95
C ASN A 2 -23.17 -1.14 -56.31
N PRO A 3 -22.80 -2.15 -55.57
CA PRO A 3 -23.56 -2.51 -54.41
C PRO A 3 -22.60 -2.66 -53.23
N ASP A 4 -22.77 -2.05 -52.12
CA ASP A 4 -23.51 -2.49 -50.96
C ASP A 4 -23.43 -1.43 -49.86
N ASN A 5 -24.56 -0.81 -49.72
CA ASN A 5 -24.89 0.01 -48.58
C ASN A 5 -25.49 -0.94 -47.53
N ALA A 6 -24.68 -1.35 -46.55
CA ALA A 6 -25.16 -2.10 -45.39
C ALA A 6 -25.17 -1.19 -44.16
N ALA A 7 -26.37 -0.85 -43.72
CA ALA A 7 -26.65 -0.09 -42.50
C ALA A 7 -26.14 -0.81 -41.24
N PRO A 8 -25.70 -0.11 -40.20
CA PRO A 8 -25.31 -0.71 -38.94
C PRO A 8 -26.54 -1.19 -38.16
N ALA A 9 -26.42 -2.42 -37.64
CA ALA A 9 -27.41 -3.07 -36.81
C ALA A 9 -27.66 -2.29 -35.51
N ALA A 10 -28.95 -2.13 -35.19
CA ALA A 10 -29.46 -1.48 -34.01
C ALA A 10 -29.02 -2.25 -32.71
N ALA A 11 -28.54 -1.50 -31.74
CA ALA A 11 -28.29 -1.97 -30.37
C ALA A 11 -29.61 -2.34 -29.68
N PRO A 12 -29.63 -3.38 -28.84
CA PRO A 12 -30.83 -3.73 -28.09
C PRO A 12 -31.09 -2.69 -26.98
N SER A 13 -32.32 -2.19 -26.97
CA SER A 13 -32.87 -1.26 -25.99
C SER A 13 -33.00 -1.95 -24.61
N MET A 14 -32.44 -1.30 -23.58
CA MET A 14 -32.67 -1.65 -22.18
C MET A 14 -34.12 -1.37 -21.77
N PRO A 15 -34.77 -2.25 -21.00
CA PRO A 15 -36.10 -1.98 -20.45
C PRO A 15 -36.01 -0.93 -19.34
N GLY A 16 -36.88 0.07 -19.41
CA GLY A 16 -37.03 1.13 -18.41
C GLY A 16 -37.63 0.60 -17.09
N PRO A 17 -37.58 1.41 -16.01
CA PRO A 17 -38.06 1.00 -14.70
C PRO A 17 -39.59 0.91 -14.68
N ALA A 18 -40.10 -0.21 -14.21
CA ALA A 18 -41.52 -0.41 -13.97
C ALA A 18 -41.99 0.43 -12.79
N GLU A 19 -42.88 1.37 -13.04
CA GLU A 19 -43.69 2.05 -12.04
C GLU A 19 -44.75 1.11 -11.45
N GLY A 20 -44.87 1.18 -10.12
CA GLY A 20 -46.15 1.09 -9.46
C GLY A 20 -46.71 -0.32 -9.18
N VAL A 21 -46.55 -0.78 -7.92
CA VAL A 21 -47.66 -1.43 -7.24
C VAL A 21 -47.64 -0.94 -5.77
N ALA A 22 -48.52 0.00 -5.49
CA ALA A 22 -49.03 0.25 -4.16
C ALA A 22 -50.11 -0.83 -3.88
N THR A 23 -50.00 -1.51 -2.74
CA THR A 23 -51.21 -1.99 -2.06
C THR A 23 -50.82 -2.58 -0.69
N GLY A 24 -51.21 -1.92 0.39
CA GLY A 24 -52.10 -2.46 1.40
C GLY A 24 -51.48 -3.47 2.37
N ALA A 25 -50.74 -2.99 3.37
CA ALA A 25 -50.65 -3.70 4.64
C ALA A 25 -51.93 -3.46 5.45
N PRO A 26 -52.60 -4.48 5.95
CA PRO A 26 -53.76 -4.29 6.85
C PRO A 26 -53.27 -3.79 8.20
N ALA A 27 -53.89 -2.71 8.66
CA ALA A 27 -53.75 -2.18 10.00
C ALA A 27 -54.33 -3.18 11.01
N MET A 28 -53.52 -3.63 11.95
CA MET A 28 -54.01 -4.31 13.15
C MET A 28 -54.56 -3.31 14.14
N PRO A 29 -55.73 -3.54 14.73
CA PRO A 29 -56.33 -2.63 15.70
C PRO A 29 -55.53 -2.68 17.02
N LEU A 30 -55.17 -1.49 17.53
CA LEU A 30 -54.67 -1.26 18.89
C LEU A 30 -55.83 -1.15 19.85
N ASP A 31 -56.32 -2.27 20.36
CA ASP A 31 -57.22 -2.29 21.49
C ASP A 31 -56.61 -3.16 22.59
N GLY A 32 -56.35 -2.57 23.73
CA GLY A 32 -55.86 -3.26 24.91
C GLY A 32 -54.82 -2.53 25.75
N VAL A 33 -55.01 -1.22 26.00
CA VAL A 33 -54.28 -0.58 27.08
C VAL A 33 -55.02 -0.86 28.39
N ALA A 34 -54.52 -1.81 29.18
CA ALA A 34 -54.90 -2.02 30.55
C ALA A 34 -54.26 -0.92 31.43
N PRO A 35 -54.97 -0.38 32.46
CA PRO A 35 -54.45 0.70 33.29
C PRO A 35 -53.29 0.24 34.18
N ALA A 36 -52.33 1.13 34.32
CA ALA A 36 -51.13 0.97 35.13
C ALA A 36 -51.45 0.49 36.55
N ALA A 37 -50.91 -0.65 36.90
CA ALA A 37 -50.87 -1.09 38.30
C ALA A 37 -49.79 -0.26 39.02
N SER A 38 -50.21 0.36 40.12
CA SER A 38 -49.42 1.15 41.06
C SER A 38 -48.13 0.42 41.47
N ALA A 39 -47.00 1.11 41.34
CA ALA A 39 -45.71 0.70 41.86
C ALA A 39 -45.76 0.52 43.38
N PRO A 40 -45.21 -0.56 43.92
CA PRO A 40 -44.92 -0.67 45.34
C PRO A 40 -43.67 0.18 45.65
N THR A 41 -43.85 1.20 46.49
CA THR A 41 -42.77 1.84 47.23
C THR A 41 -42.17 0.81 48.19
N GLY A 42 -40.99 0.31 47.81
CA GLY A 42 -40.27 -0.67 48.64
C GLY A 42 -38.77 -0.35 48.63
N GLU A 43 -38.29 0.07 49.72
CA GLU A 43 -36.96 0.07 50.34
C GLU A 43 -35.72 -0.17 49.48
N PRO A 44 -34.61 0.58 49.68
CA PRO A 44 -33.34 0.30 49.06
C PRO A 44 -32.76 -1.01 49.65
N LEU A 45 -32.79 -2.07 48.89
CA LEU A 45 -32.02 -3.30 49.13
C LEU A 45 -30.54 -3.01 48.97
N THR A 46 -29.97 -2.35 49.95
CA THR A 46 -28.54 -2.31 50.17
C THR A 46 -28.13 -3.63 50.87
N ALA A 47 -28.34 -4.74 50.18
CA ALA A 47 -27.68 -5.97 50.57
C ALA A 47 -26.25 -5.90 50.01
N ALA A 48 -25.31 -5.51 50.88
CA ALA A 48 -23.90 -5.67 50.67
C ALA A 48 -23.64 -7.14 50.36
N LEU A 49 -23.47 -7.48 49.09
CA LEU A 49 -22.86 -8.77 48.73
C LEU A 49 -21.44 -8.78 49.30
N PRO A 50 -21.06 -9.79 50.06
CA PRO A 50 -19.66 -9.94 50.52
C PRO A 50 -18.77 -9.98 49.26
N ALA A 51 -17.85 -9.06 49.16
CA ALA A 51 -16.80 -9.10 48.18
C ALA A 51 -15.97 -10.37 48.43
N THR A 52 -16.24 -11.42 47.69
CA THR A 52 -15.33 -12.57 47.58
C THR A 52 -14.13 -12.08 46.78
N PRO A 53 -12.93 -11.99 47.40
CA PRO A 53 -11.72 -11.75 46.65
C PRO A 53 -11.47 -12.97 45.76
N GLY A 54 -11.45 -12.77 44.43
CA GLY A 54 -11.21 -13.84 43.48
C GLY A 54 -12.48 -14.33 42.75
N GLY A 55 -13.36 -13.39 42.26
CA GLY A 55 -14.45 -13.77 41.39
C GLY A 55 -13.96 -14.28 40.02
N PRO A 56 -14.75 -15.14 39.33
CA PRO A 56 -14.39 -15.69 38.02
C PRO A 56 -14.07 -14.63 36.95
N ALA A 57 -14.40 -13.36 37.20
CA ALA A 57 -14.05 -12.24 36.31
C ALA A 57 -12.54 -11.89 36.37
N GLU A 58 -11.87 -12.07 37.51
CA GLU A 58 -10.42 -11.86 37.61
C GLU A 58 -9.62 -13.05 37.09
N ALA A 59 -10.13 -14.26 37.22
CA ALA A 59 -9.55 -15.45 36.58
C ALA A 59 -9.67 -15.43 35.05
N LEU A 60 -10.76 -14.84 34.51
CA LEU A 60 -10.93 -14.61 33.07
C LEU A 60 -10.02 -13.49 32.52
N ALA A 61 -9.57 -12.56 33.36
CA ALA A 61 -8.68 -11.48 32.92
C ALA A 61 -7.19 -11.87 32.83
N ALA A 62 -6.78 -12.93 33.51
CA ALA A 62 -5.37 -13.31 33.60
C ALA A 62 -4.86 -14.12 32.39
N ASP A 63 -5.73 -14.83 31.67
CA ASP A 63 -5.31 -15.75 30.60
C ASP A 63 -5.58 -15.25 29.16
N HIS A 64 -6.15 -14.07 28.99
CA HIS A 64 -6.44 -13.50 27.66
C HIS A 64 -5.37 -12.52 27.18
N SER A 65 -4.10 -12.72 27.52
CA SER A 65 -3.04 -11.99 26.85
C SER A 65 -3.05 -12.36 25.37
N LEU A 66 -2.91 -11.38 24.47
CA LEU A 66 -2.82 -11.63 23.02
C LEU A 66 -1.76 -12.70 22.70
N LEU A 67 -0.70 -12.77 23.48
CA LEU A 67 0.34 -13.79 23.37
C LEU A 67 -0.18 -15.18 23.76
N GLY A 68 -1.00 -15.28 24.82
CA GLY A 68 -1.64 -16.53 25.23
C GLY A 68 -2.55 -17.10 24.14
N LEU A 69 -3.37 -16.25 23.50
CA LEU A 69 -4.21 -16.65 22.37
C LEU A 69 -3.37 -17.14 21.18
N VAL A 70 -2.26 -16.48 20.86
CA VAL A 70 -1.36 -16.91 19.78
C VAL A 70 -0.72 -18.26 20.10
N LEU A 71 -0.29 -18.50 21.34
CA LEU A 71 0.39 -19.74 21.75
C LEU A 71 -0.57 -20.94 21.88
N GLN A 72 -1.85 -20.71 22.14
CA GLN A 72 -2.88 -21.75 22.23
C GLN A 72 -3.46 -22.09 20.85
N ALA A 73 -3.30 -21.22 19.85
CA ALA A 73 -3.82 -21.42 18.51
C ALA A 73 -3.29 -22.70 17.86
N GLY A 74 -4.11 -23.31 17.03
CA GLY A 74 -3.69 -24.47 16.24
C GLY A 74 -2.49 -24.15 15.34
N PRO A 75 -1.62 -25.14 15.02
CA PRO A 75 -0.33 -24.92 14.36
C PRO A 75 -0.45 -24.20 13.00
N VAL A 76 -1.54 -24.41 12.26
CA VAL A 76 -1.80 -23.72 10.99
C VAL A 76 -2.10 -22.24 11.22
N VAL A 77 -2.94 -21.91 12.20
CA VAL A 77 -3.29 -20.52 12.54
C VAL A 77 -2.08 -19.77 13.09
N GLN A 78 -1.27 -20.45 13.93
CA GLN A 78 0.02 -19.90 14.39
C GLN A 78 0.96 -19.59 13.23
N GLY A 79 1.09 -20.50 12.25
CA GLY A 79 1.90 -20.30 11.05
C GLY A 79 1.42 -19.12 10.22
N VAL A 80 0.11 -18.98 10.05
CA VAL A 80 -0.50 -17.84 9.35
C VAL A 80 -0.21 -16.51 10.07
N MET A 81 -0.46 -16.46 11.37
CA MET A 81 -0.18 -15.24 12.17
C MET A 81 1.31 -14.88 12.15
N GLY A 82 2.20 -15.87 12.34
CA GLY A 82 3.64 -15.68 12.27
C GLY A 82 4.12 -15.14 10.93
N ALA A 83 3.61 -15.71 9.83
CA ALA A 83 3.93 -15.23 8.49
C ALA A 83 3.46 -13.78 8.25
N LEU A 84 2.26 -13.43 8.72
CA LEU A 84 1.73 -12.07 8.60
C LEU A 84 2.51 -11.05 9.44
N VAL A 85 2.89 -11.41 10.66
CA VAL A 85 3.74 -10.56 11.52
C VAL A 85 5.10 -10.35 10.88
N LEU A 86 5.73 -11.42 10.37
CA LEU A 86 7.01 -11.31 9.66
C LEU A 86 6.89 -10.43 8.41
N ALA A 87 5.85 -10.62 7.61
CA ALA A 87 5.58 -9.78 6.45
C ALA A 87 5.39 -8.31 6.84
N SER A 88 4.69 -8.03 7.95
CA SER A 88 4.51 -6.68 8.49
C SER A 88 5.84 -6.04 8.86
N VAL A 89 6.73 -6.75 9.57
CA VAL A 89 8.06 -6.25 9.95
C VAL A 89 8.90 -5.92 8.69
N ILE A 90 8.88 -6.81 7.70
CA ILE A 90 9.57 -6.58 6.41
C ILE A 90 8.99 -5.36 5.70
N CYS A 91 7.68 -5.18 5.68
CA CYS A 91 7.05 -3.98 5.10
C CYS A 91 7.52 -2.69 5.78
N TRP A 92 7.59 -2.66 7.11
CA TRP A 92 8.09 -1.50 7.84
C TRP A 92 9.57 -1.23 7.54
N ALA A 93 10.40 -2.27 7.48
CA ALA A 93 11.82 -2.13 7.11
C ALA A 93 11.98 -1.52 5.72
N ILE A 94 11.23 -2.01 4.72
CA ILE A 94 11.24 -1.47 3.36
C ILE A 94 10.74 -0.02 3.35
N MET A 95 9.67 0.32 4.05
CA MET A 95 9.15 1.68 4.11
C MET A 95 10.17 2.67 4.65
N ILE A 96 10.87 2.30 5.73
CA ILE A 96 11.92 3.14 6.35
C ILE A 96 13.10 3.30 5.39
N GLU A 97 13.60 2.21 4.80
CA GLU A 97 14.68 2.24 3.81
C GLU A 97 14.33 3.20 2.65
N LYS A 98 13.13 3.03 2.07
CA LYS A 98 12.71 3.86 0.93
C LYS A 98 12.46 5.32 1.32
N ALA A 99 11.96 5.61 2.51
CA ALA A 99 11.80 6.97 2.99
C ALA A 99 13.15 7.71 3.03
N VAL A 100 14.19 7.05 3.56
CA VAL A 100 15.55 7.61 3.62
C VAL A 100 16.14 7.75 2.22
N LEU A 101 16.03 6.70 1.39
CA LEU A 101 16.57 6.70 0.02
C LEU A 101 15.95 7.81 -0.84
N LEU A 102 14.62 7.93 -0.84
CA LEU A 102 13.92 8.95 -1.63
C LEU A 102 14.20 10.36 -1.12
N GLY A 103 14.40 10.55 0.19
CA GLY A 103 14.86 11.81 0.76
C GLY A 103 16.25 12.22 0.27
N ARG A 104 17.17 11.25 0.17
CA ARG A 104 18.53 11.50 -0.39
C ARG A 104 18.46 11.82 -1.89
N LEU A 105 17.66 11.03 -2.66
CA LEU A 105 17.48 11.29 -4.09
C LEU A 105 16.93 12.69 -4.37
N GLN A 106 15.96 13.13 -3.60
CA GLN A 106 15.38 14.46 -3.76
C GLN A 106 16.42 15.57 -3.58
N ARG A 107 17.28 15.43 -2.57
CA ARG A 107 18.38 16.40 -2.35
C ARG A 107 19.35 16.43 -3.52
N GLU A 108 19.67 15.25 -4.08
CA GLU A 108 20.55 15.14 -5.24
C GLU A 108 19.94 15.77 -6.51
N ILE A 109 18.65 15.55 -6.76
CA ILE A 109 17.96 16.15 -7.92
C ILE A 109 17.93 17.67 -7.80
N ARG A 110 17.71 18.22 -6.61
CA ARG A 110 17.80 19.67 -6.37
C ARG A 110 19.19 20.23 -6.65
N LYS A 111 20.24 19.52 -6.21
CA LYS A 111 21.62 19.92 -6.53
C LYS A 111 21.89 19.97 -8.03
N LEU A 112 21.26 19.06 -8.80
CA LEU A 112 21.38 19.07 -10.26
C LEU A 112 20.72 20.30 -10.89
N SER A 113 19.55 20.71 -10.38
CA SER A 113 18.88 21.93 -10.88
C SER A 113 19.62 23.21 -10.54
N ASP A 114 20.30 23.25 -9.38
CA ASP A 114 21.00 24.44 -8.88
C ASP A 114 22.44 24.56 -9.43
N ALA A 115 23.00 23.47 -9.99
CA ALA A 115 24.35 23.47 -10.50
C ALA A 115 24.51 24.32 -11.77
N ALA A 116 25.28 25.38 -11.67
CA ALA A 116 25.58 26.31 -12.79
C ALA A 116 26.56 25.68 -13.80
N ASP A 117 27.49 24.83 -13.37
CA ASP A 117 28.57 24.26 -14.17
C ASP A 117 28.60 22.71 -14.05
N PRO A 118 28.58 21.97 -15.18
CA PRO A 118 28.64 20.53 -15.20
C PRO A 118 30.01 19.95 -14.79
N GLY A 119 31.07 20.75 -14.81
CA GLY A 119 32.42 20.32 -14.42
C GLY A 119 32.70 20.36 -12.91
N ALA A 120 31.77 20.91 -12.11
CA ALA A 120 31.93 21.06 -10.65
C ALA A 120 31.34 19.88 -9.86
N ALA A 121 30.98 18.78 -10.52
CA ALA A 121 30.33 17.62 -9.90
C ALA A 121 31.31 16.81 -9.03
N ASN A 122 31.60 17.29 -7.85
CA ASN A 122 32.34 16.54 -6.83
C ASN A 122 31.38 15.63 -6.06
N GLY A 123 31.62 14.32 -6.09
CA GLY A 123 30.86 13.33 -5.32
C GLY A 123 30.42 12.09 -6.11
N GLU A 124 29.83 11.13 -5.40
CA GLU A 124 29.33 9.87 -5.95
C GLU A 124 27.79 9.84 -6.10
N GLY A 125 27.11 10.91 -5.74
CA GLY A 125 25.66 11.04 -5.79
C GLY A 125 25.07 10.94 -7.20
N LEU A 126 23.75 10.84 -7.30
CA LEU A 126 23.05 10.78 -8.58
C LEU A 126 23.34 12.01 -9.45
N ALA A 127 23.31 13.22 -8.85
CA ALA A 127 23.61 14.47 -9.56
C ALA A 127 24.99 14.44 -10.21
N ALA A 128 26.02 14.04 -9.44
CA ALA A 128 27.39 13.96 -9.95
C ALA A 128 27.54 12.91 -11.06
N ARG A 129 26.87 11.77 -10.97
CA ARG A 129 26.88 10.75 -12.04
C ARG A 129 26.20 11.24 -13.30
N MET A 130 25.07 11.92 -13.19
CA MET A 130 24.36 12.49 -14.32
C MET A 130 25.16 13.63 -14.98
N GLN A 131 25.76 14.49 -14.17
CA GLN A 131 26.64 15.57 -14.68
C GLN A 131 27.88 15.02 -15.38
N ARG A 132 28.51 13.97 -14.84
CA ARG A 132 29.63 13.28 -15.51
C ARG A 132 29.22 12.63 -16.84
N ALA A 133 28.04 12.03 -16.90
CA ALA A 133 27.50 11.50 -18.15
C ALA A 133 27.29 12.63 -19.18
N ALA A 134 26.66 13.73 -18.75
CA ALA A 134 26.49 14.90 -19.61
C ALA A 134 27.82 15.53 -20.04
N ALA A 135 28.80 15.62 -19.13
CA ALA A 135 30.11 16.21 -19.41
C ALA A 135 30.93 15.41 -20.40
N ARG A 136 30.80 14.07 -20.41
CA ARG A 136 31.45 13.21 -21.41
C ARG A 136 30.96 13.54 -22.81
N GLU A 137 29.64 13.48 -23.02
CA GLU A 137 29.01 13.80 -24.30
C GLU A 137 29.32 15.25 -24.73
N TRP A 138 29.32 16.18 -23.76
CA TRP A 138 29.65 17.57 -24.04
C TRP A 138 31.12 17.76 -24.45
N ALA A 139 32.06 17.01 -23.84
CA ALA A 139 33.49 17.08 -24.17
C ALA A 139 33.83 16.51 -25.56
N GLU A 140 33.06 15.50 -26.03
CA GLU A 140 33.19 14.96 -27.37
C GLU A 140 32.81 15.99 -28.44
N GLY A 141 31.99 16.98 -28.06
CA GLY A 141 31.53 18.02 -28.96
C GLY A 141 30.42 17.54 -29.89
N ARG A 142 30.09 18.42 -30.85
CA ARG A 142 29.09 18.16 -31.88
C ARG A 142 29.77 17.62 -33.12
N ASP A 143 29.24 16.52 -33.69
CA ASP A 143 29.69 15.99 -34.97
C ASP A 143 29.35 16.94 -36.13
N HIS A 144 30.07 16.83 -37.26
CA HIS A 144 29.96 17.78 -38.37
C HIS A 144 28.56 17.81 -38.97
N ASP A 145 27.88 16.70 -39.02
CA ASP A 145 26.53 16.54 -39.58
C ASP A 145 25.42 16.57 -38.49
N GLU A 146 25.80 16.66 -37.22
CA GLU A 146 24.85 16.65 -36.11
C GLU A 146 24.21 18.03 -35.89
N SER A 147 22.89 18.09 -35.89
CA SER A 147 22.17 19.30 -35.53
C SER A 147 22.33 19.65 -34.05
N ARG A 148 22.12 20.91 -33.68
CA ARG A 148 22.13 21.31 -32.26
C ARG A 148 21.07 20.56 -31.45
N GLY A 149 19.94 20.19 -32.06
CA GLY A 149 18.88 19.42 -31.43
C GLY A 149 19.31 18.00 -31.10
N GLU A 150 19.94 17.32 -32.05
CA GLU A 150 20.45 15.94 -31.89
C GLU A 150 21.55 15.88 -30.83
N TYR A 151 22.49 16.84 -30.85
CA TYR A 151 23.52 16.96 -29.83
C TYR A 151 22.95 17.15 -28.42
N ARG A 152 21.94 18.00 -28.28
CA ARG A 152 21.21 18.16 -27.02
C ARG A 152 20.54 16.86 -26.58
N GLU A 153 19.89 16.17 -27.52
CA GLU A 153 19.21 14.91 -27.21
C GLU A 153 20.19 13.82 -26.78
N ARG A 154 21.38 13.76 -27.38
CA ARG A 154 22.45 12.84 -27.00
C ARG A 154 22.89 13.06 -25.55
N ILE A 155 23.15 14.29 -25.16
CA ILE A 155 23.49 14.67 -23.77
C ILE A 155 22.35 14.29 -22.82
N GLU A 156 21.11 14.61 -23.15
CA GLU A 156 19.94 14.27 -22.32
C GLU A 156 19.73 12.77 -22.20
N ARG A 157 19.99 12.00 -23.25
CA ARG A 157 19.88 10.54 -23.26
C ARG A 157 20.87 9.88 -22.28
N ALA A 158 22.14 10.28 -22.29
CA ALA A 158 23.14 9.80 -21.36
C ALA A 158 22.75 10.06 -19.87
N MET A 159 22.16 11.22 -19.60
CA MET A 159 21.64 11.55 -18.27
C MET A 159 20.40 10.70 -17.92
N ARG A 160 19.47 10.49 -18.84
CA ARG A 160 18.25 9.67 -18.64
C ARG A 160 18.59 8.21 -18.35
N GLU A 161 19.62 7.65 -18.96
CA GLU A 161 20.09 6.29 -18.69
C GLU A 161 20.54 6.15 -17.24
N THR A 162 21.36 7.09 -16.77
CA THR A 162 21.82 7.14 -15.38
C THR A 162 20.64 7.26 -14.39
N LEU A 163 19.66 8.11 -14.70
CA LEU A 163 18.44 8.28 -13.91
C LEU A 163 17.64 6.97 -13.86
N SER A 164 17.41 6.36 -15.03
CA SER A 164 16.57 5.15 -15.13
C SER A 164 17.11 3.99 -14.31
N ALA A 165 18.44 3.80 -14.29
CA ALA A 165 19.09 2.79 -13.47
C ALA A 165 18.87 3.05 -11.96
N THR A 166 18.92 4.31 -11.55
CA THR A 166 18.69 4.70 -10.15
C THR A 166 17.22 4.53 -9.75
N ILE A 167 16.29 4.91 -10.62
CA ILE A 167 14.85 4.74 -10.37
C ILE A 167 14.48 3.26 -10.26
N ARG A 168 15.01 2.37 -11.14
CA ARG A 168 14.79 0.92 -11.03
C ARG A 168 15.25 0.38 -9.67
N ARG A 169 16.40 0.82 -9.16
CA ARG A 169 16.87 0.44 -7.82
C ARG A 169 15.96 0.98 -6.71
N ALA A 170 15.42 2.19 -6.87
CA ALA A 170 14.48 2.75 -5.91
C ALA A 170 13.14 2.00 -5.88
N GLN A 171 12.72 1.40 -6.99
CA GLN A 171 11.51 0.58 -7.10
C GLN A 171 11.69 -0.84 -6.54
N SER A 172 12.93 -1.34 -6.38
CA SER A 172 13.13 -2.68 -5.84
C SER A 172 12.51 -2.81 -4.45
N GLY A 173 11.90 -3.96 -4.16
CA GLY A 173 11.22 -4.22 -2.88
C GLY A 173 9.81 -3.64 -2.75
N THR A 174 9.41 -2.65 -3.56
CA THR A 174 8.04 -2.11 -3.47
C THR A 174 6.97 -3.11 -3.88
N ALA A 175 7.31 -4.09 -4.73
CA ALA A 175 6.42 -5.18 -5.09
C ALA A 175 5.99 -6.00 -3.87
N PHE A 176 6.88 -6.20 -2.89
CA PHE A 176 6.55 -6.89 -1.64
C PHE A 176 5.45 -6.16 -0.86
N LEU A 177 5.53 -4.82 -0.76
CA LEU A 177 4.49 -4.02 -0.12
C LEU A 177 3.14 -4.17 -0.84
N ALA A 178 3.17 -4.10 -2.19
CA ALA A 178 1.96 -4.26 -3.00
C ALA A 178 1.32 -5.64 -2.79
N THR A 179 2.14 -6.70 -2.79
CA THR A 179 1.67 -8.08 -2.58
C THR A 179 1.13 -8.26 -1.16
N THR A 180 1.87 -7.84 -0.12
CA THR A 180 1.41 -7.94 1.26
C THR A 180 0.10 -7.17 1.47
N GLY A 181 -0.02 -5.97 0.89
CA GLY A 181 -1.23 -5.18 0.95
C GLY A 181 -2.44 -5.82 0.27
N ALA A 182 -2.22 -6.48 -0.87
CA ALA A 182 -3.29 -7.14 -1.61
C ALA A 182 -3.66 -8.52 -1.04
N VAL A 183 -2.67 -9.31 -0.60
CA VAL A 183 -2.85 -10.71 -0.19
C VAL A 183 -3.06 -10.85 1.32
N GLY A 184 -2.48 -9.96 2.12
CA GLY A 184 -2.54 -10.01 3.59
C GLY A 184 -3.92 -10.25 4.18
N PRO A 185 -4.97 -9.50 3.75
CA PRO A 185 -6.33 -9.71 4.25
C PRO A 185 -6.88 -11.11 3.94
N PHE A 186 -6.55 -11.65 2.77
CA PHE A 186 -7.00 -13.00 2.36
C PHE A 186 -6.28 -14.09 3.14
N VAL A 187 -5.00 -13.90 3.46
CA VAL A 187 -4.24 -14.81 4.32
C VAL A 187 -4.82 -14.79 5.75
N GLY A 188 -5.19 -13.61 6.27
CA GLY A 188 -5.90 -13.49 7.54
C GLY A 188 -7.28 -14.18 7.50
N LEU A 189 -8.05 -13.98 6.44
CA LEU A 189 -9.33 -14.65 6.22
C LEU A 189 -9.17 -16.19 6.16
N PHE A 190 -8.14 -16.68 5.49
CA PHE A 190 -7.81 -18.10 5.53
C PHE A 190 -7.61 -18.60 6.96
N GLY A 191 -6.92 -17.82 7.79
CA GLY A 191 -6.77 -18.10 9.22
C GLY A 191 -8.09 -18.23 9.96
N THR A 192 -9.08 -17.35 9.67
CA THR A 192 -10.42 -17.47 10.29
C THR A 192 -11.16 -18.72 9.85
N VAL A 193 -11.17 -19.03 8.56
CA VAL A 193 -11.83 -20.23 8.05
C VAL A 193 -11.24 -21.48 8.69
N TRP A 194 -9.91 -21.55 8.78
CA TRP A 194 -9.22 -22.67 9.39
C TRP A 194 -9.50 -22.81 10.89
N GLY A 195 -9.45 -21.72 11.64
CA GLY A 195 -9.70 -21.71 13.08
C GLY A 195 -11.14 -22.06 13.44
N ILE A 196 -12.13 -21.54 12.69
CA ILE A 196 -13.54 -21.90 12.89
C ILE A 196 -13.77 -23.38 12.56
N MET A 197 -13.15 -23.90 11.50
CA MET A 197 -13.20 -25.32 11.17
C MET A 197 -12.64 -26.18 12.34
N GLY A 198 -11.54 -25.74 12.94
CA GLY A 198 -10.99 -26.41 14.13
C GLY A 198 -11.95 -26.41 15.31
N SER A 199 -12.66 -25.29 15.55
CA SER A 199 -13.69 -25.22 16.62
C SER A 199 -14.83 -26.22 16.39
N PHE A 200 -15.31 -26.38 15.17
CA PHE A 200 -16.34 -27.39 14.84
C PHE A 200 -15.83 -28.83 15.00
N GLN A 201 -14.57 -29.08 14.68
CA GLN A 201 -13.95 -30.39 14.95
C GLN A 201 -13.85 -30.68 16.44
N GLY A 202 -13.59 -29.68 17.28
CA GLY A 202 -13.63 -29.78 18.73
C GLY A 202 -14.98 -30.20 19.27
N ILE A 203 -16.08 -29.58 18.77
CA ILE A 203 -17.45 -29.98 19.11
C ILE A 203 -17.70 -31.47 18.77
N ALA A 204 -17.29 -31.87 17.56
CA ALA A 204 -17.52 -33.24 17.09
C ALA A 204 -16.76 -34.27 17.93
N GLN A 205 -15.57 -33.94 18.43
CA GLN A 205 -14.74 -34.83 19.27
C GLN A 205 -15.22 -34.90 20.72
N MET A 206 -15.61 -33.75 21.29
CA MET A 206 -16.02 -33.67 22.72
C MET A 206 -17.49 -33.95 22.92
N HIS A 207 -18.30 -34.00 21.85
CA HIS A 207 -19.76 -34.10 21.89
C HIS A 207 -20.40 -33.04 22.79
N ASP A 208 -19.72 -31.89 22.95
CA ASP A 208 -20.13 -30.74 23.77
C ASP A 208 -20.25 -29.50 22.90
N THR A 209 -21.46 -28.95 22.83
CA THR A 209 -21.81 -27.75 22.07
C THR A 209 -21.72 -26.47 22.90
N SER A 210 -21.10 -26.56 24.08
CA SER A 210 -20.96 -25.38 24.95
C SER A 210 -20.10 -24.30 24.33
N LEU A 211 -20.41 -23.05 24.61
CA LEU A 211 -19.62 -21.90 24.16
C LEU A 211 -18.16 -21.97 24.65
N ALA A 212 -17.93 -22.59 25.80
CA ALA A 212 -16.59 -22.74 26.37
C ALA A 212 -15.65 -23.54 25.47
N VAL A 213 -16.18 -24.49 24.67
CA VAL A 213 -15.41 -25.33 23.75
C VAL A 213 -15.01 -24.55 22.48
N VAL A 214 -15.87 -23.65 21.98
CA VAL A 214 -15.66 -23.00 20.68
C VAL A 214 -15.10 -21.58 20.77
N ALA A 215 -15.34 -20.87 21.87
CA ALA A 215 -14.95 -19.46 22.01
C ALA A 215 -13.45 -19.22 21.82
N PRO A 216 -12.53 -20.04 22.37
CA PRO A 216 -11.10 -19.85 22.17
C PRO A 216 -10.71 -19.90 20.68
N GLY A 217 -11.12 -20.95 19.95
CA GLY A 217 -10.76 -21.12 18.53
C GLY A 217 -11.38 -20.04 17.62
N ILE A 218 -12.56 -19.52 17.95
CA ILE A 218 -13.16 -18.37 17.25
C ILE A 218 -12.36 -17.12 17.53
N ALA A 219 -11.93 -16.88 18.79
CA ALA A 219 -11.14 -15.71 19.14
C ALA A 219 -9.79 -15.70 18.43
N GLU A 220 -9.10 -16.84 18.39
CA GLU A 220 -7.85 -17.03 17.66
C GLU A 220 -8.02 -16.78 16.15
N ALA A 221 -9.10 -17.30 15.57
CA ALA A 221 -9.44 -17.10 14.18
C ALA A 221 -9.61 -15.61 13.85
N LEU A 222 -10.41 -14.89 14.63
CA LEU A 222 -10.63 -13.45 14.45
C LEU A 222 -9.34 -12.65 14.60
N LEU A 223 -8.46 -13.04 15.55
CA LEU A 223 -7.15 -12.42 15.74
C LEU A 223 -6.28 -12.57 14.49
N ALA A 224 -6.30 -13.72 13.81
CA ALA A 224 -5.55 -13.92 12.57
C ALA A 224 -5.97 -12.93 11.48
N THR A 225 -7.28 -12.67 11.31
CA THR A 225 -7.75 -11.64 10.37
C THR A 225 -7.36 -10.23 10.79
N ALA A 226 -7.44 -9.92 12.08
CA ALA A 226 -7.02 -8.61 12.58
C ALA A 226 -5.52 -8.35 12.29
N ILE A 227 -4.65 -9.35 12.49
CA ILE A 227 -3.21 -9.28 12.15
C ILE A 227 -3.02 -9.11 10.64
N GLY A 228 -3.79 -9.83 9.82
CA GLY A 228 -3.76 -9.69 8.35
C GLY A 228 -4.07 -8.28 7.88
N LEU A 229 -5.11 -7.66 8.43
CA LEU A 229 -5.49 -6.26 8.15
C LEU A 229 -4.43 -5.28 8.69
N PHE A 230 -3.91 -5.52 9.88
CA PHE A 230 -2.86 -4.69 10.48
C PHE A 230 -1.58 -4.69 9.65
N ALA A 231 -1.22 -5.81 9.04
CA ALA A 231 -0.08 -5.89 8.13
C ALA A 231 -0.37 -5.22 6.77
N ALA A 232 -1.57 -5.44 6.22
CA ALA A 232 -1.93 -5.00 4.87
C ALA A 232 -2.14 -3.49 4.75
N ILE A 233 -2.81 -2.86 5.72
CA ILE A 233 -3.17 -1.44 5.63
C ILE A 233 -1.93 -0.54 5.52
N PRO A 234 -0.91 -0.64 6.40
CA PRO A 234 0.31 0.14 6.27
C PRO A 234 1.08 -0.17 4.98
N ALA A 235 1.08 -1.45 4.53
CA ALA A 235 1.76 -1.86 3.30
C ALA A 235 1.17 -1.16 2.06
N VAL A 236 -0.16 -1.10 1.94
CA VAL A 236 -0.85 -0.38 0.85
C VAL A 236 -0.55 1.12 0.89
N ILE A 237 -0.66 1.73 2.06
CA ILE A 237 -0.39 3.16 2.25
C ILE A 237 1.07 3.46 1.89
N GLY A 238 2.00 2.66 2.38
CA GLY A 238 3.43 2.78 2.11
C GLY A 238 3.76 2.64 0.63
N TYR A 239 3.25 1.61 -0.03
CA TYR A 239 3.39 1.40 -1.47
C TYR A 239 2.91 2.60 -2.27
N ASN A 240 1.68 3.06 -2.03
CA ASN A 240 1.09 4.18 -2.76
C ASN A 240 1.87 5.49 -2.55
N ARG A 241 2.37 5.73 -1.33
CA ARG A 241 3.16 6.91 -1.01
C ARG A 241 4.52 6.87 -1.71
N ILE A 242 5.21 5.73 -1.67
CA ILE A 242 6.50 5.51 -2.33
C ILE A 242 6.36 5.64 -3.84
N ALA A 243 5.36 5.01 -4.45
CA ALA A 243 5.12 5.04 -5.88
C ALA A 243 4.90 6.47 -6.39
N ARG A 244 4.04 7.24 -5.72
CA ARG A 244 3.81 8.65 -6.06
C ARG A 244 5.07 9.50 -5.92
N ARG A 245 5.86 9.26 -4.86
CA ARG A 245 7.09 10.02 -4.65
C ARG A 245 8.15 9.72 -5.70
N ILE A 246 8.30 8.46 -6.12
CA ILE A 246 9.19 8.06 -7.23
C ILE A 246 8.76 8.73 -8.53
N ALA A 247 7.46 8.76 -8.84
CA ALA A 247 6.95 9.43 -10.03
C ALA A 247 7.25 10.93 -10.03
N GLY A 248 7.03 11.61 -8.89
CA GLY A 248 7.38 13.03 -8.73
C GLY A 248 8.87 13.30 -8.92
N LEU A 249 9.72 12.53 -8.25
CA LEU A 249 11.18 12.66 -8.38
C LEU A 249 11.66 12.41 -9.81
N ARG A 250 11.05 11.46 -10.52
CA ARG A 250 11.35 11.23 -11.94
C ARG A 250 11.00 12.44 -12.80
N ALA A 251 9.85 13.06 -12.57
CA ALA A 251 9.42 14.25 -13.30
C ALA A 251 10.37 15.44 -13.04
N GLU A 252 10.71 15.71 -11.77
CA GLU A 252 11.67 16.75 -11.39
C GLU A 252 13.05 16.53 -12.04
N ALA A 253 13.53 15.27 -12.02
CA ALA A 253 14.82 14.93 -12.62
C ALA A 253 14.80 15.11 -14.14
N LEU A 254 13.73 14.75 -14.83
CA LEU A 254 13.60 14.94 -16.28
C LEU A 254 13.58 16.42 -16.65
N ALA A 255 12.93 17.27 -15.87
CA ALA A 255 12.97 18.72 -16.06
C ALA A 255 14.39 19.27 -15.87
N ALA A 256 15.12 18.83 -14.84
CA ALA A 256 16.50 19.22 -14.61
C ALA A 256 17.45 18.75 -15.73
N ILE A 257 17.22 17.54 -16.29
CA ILE A 257 17.97 17.01 -17.45
C ILE A 257 17.75 17.91 -18.66
N SER A 258 16.50 18.24 -19.00
CA SER A 258 16.18 19.08 -20.14
C SER A 258 16.78 20.49 -20.02
N ALA A 259 16.72 21.08 -18.81
CA ALA A 259 17.35 22.38 -18.56
C ALA A 259 18.90 22.30 -18.69
N THR A 260 19.52 21.21 -18.24
CA THR A 260 20.97 21.00 -18.36
C THR A 260 21.39 20.78 -19.81
N GLY A 261 20.66 19.94 -20.56
CA GLY A 261 20.90 19.70 -22.00
C GLY A 261 20.83 21.00 -22.82
N ALA A 262 19.81 21.83 -22.55
CA ALA A 262 19.67 23.13 -23.21
C ALA A 262 20.84 24.07 -22.91
N ARG A 263 21.31 24.12 -21.65
CA ARG A 263 22.48 24.95 -21.26
C ARG A 263 23.78 24.48 -21.90
N LEU A 264 24.03 23.17 -21.95
CA LEU A 264 25.26 22.61 -22.48
C LEU A 264 25.32 22.68 -24.01
N SER A 265 24.24 22.40 -24.71
CA SER A 265 24.19 22.48 -26.18
C SER A 265 24.39 23.92 -26.72
N GLY A 266 24.18 24.94 -25.89
CA GLY A 266 24.44 26.33 -26.23
C GLY A 266 25.85 26.83 -25.97
N ARG A 267 26.71 26.05 -25.27
CA ARG A 267 28.10 26.44 -24.92
C ARG A 267 29.11 25.68 -25.75
N PRO A 268 30.20 26.29 -26.20
CA PRO A 268 31.28 25.54 -26.85
C PRO A 268 31.95 24.60 -25.85
N PRO A 269 32.38 23.40 -26.27
CA PRO A 269 33.08 22.45 -25.39
C PRO A 269 34.40 23.04 -24.88
N ARG A 270 34.70 22.86 -23.60
CA ARG A 270 35.94 23.28 -22.97
C ARG A 270 37.14 22.44 -23.43
N GLY A 271 37.55 22.51 -24.65
CA GLY A 271 38.65 21.70 -25.19
C GLY A 271 38.71 21.67 -26.71
N GLY A 272 37.71 22.26 -27.35
CA GLY A 272 37.65 22.32 -28.80
C GLY A 272 38.38 23.53 -29.43
N VAL A 273 39.54 23.88 -28.90
CA VAL A 273 40.42 24.82 -29.60
C VAL A 273 41.62 24.01 -30.07
N ALA A 274 41.53 23.45 -31.24
CA ALA A 274 42.66 23.15 -32.15
C ALA A 274 42.41 21.90 -33.02
N ARG A 275 41.28 21.81 -33.74
CA ARG A 275 41.15 20.85 -34.85
C ARG A 275 40.59 21.46 -36.13
N ALA A 276 40.62 22.78 -36.20
CA ALA A 276 40.15 23.49 -37.39
C ALA A 276 41.30 24.34 -38.01
N ALA A 277 42.52 23.75 -38.06
CA ALA A 277 43.62 24.33 -38.83
C ALA A 277 44.67 23.25 -39.12
N GLU A 278 44.30 22.28 -39.94
CA GLU A 278 45.21 21.57 -40.84
C GLU A 278 44.45 21.10 -42.09
#